data_261355fec439165c1776a0eacf294ad7
#
_entry.id   261355fec439165c1776a0eacf294ad7
#
_cell.length_a   1.000
_cell.length_b   1.000
_cell.length_c   1.000
_cell.angle_alpha   90.00
_cell.angle_beta   90.00
_cell.angle_gamma   90.00
#
_symmetry.space_group_name_H-M   'P 1'
#
loop_
_entity.id
_entity.type
_entity.pdbx_description
1 polymer ?
#
loop_
_entity_poly.entity_id
_entity_poly.type
_entity_poly.pdbx_seq_one_letter_code
_entity_poly.pdbx_strand_id
1 'polypeptide(L)'
;VKRPVLFIPLGLFFVVVVFLLGQLLNNAQGDDPTKLESVLVGKPVPEFRLEDLTEAGKLYDQDIFKGQPLLLNVWATWCPTCYAEHTYLNELAANGVKIIGLNYKDDRVKAIGWLNQLGNPYLVSLFDGNGMLGLDLGVYGAPETFLIDANGVIRYRHVGDVNERNWQDKLGPMYEKMLAEAKG
;
A
#
# COMPACT_ATOMS: atom_id res chain seq x y z
N VAL A 1 -46.63 -43.60 2.95
CA VAL A 1 -46.16 -42.82 4.08
C VAL A 1 -45.20 -41.75 3.54
N LYS A 2 -45.71 -40.49 3.44
CA LYS A 2 -44.88 -39.31 3.06
C LYS A 2 -43.94 -39.01 4.24
N ARG A 3 -42.62 -39.19 4.06
CA ARG A 3 -41.63 -38.89 5.09
C ARG A 3 -41.05 -37.49 4.85
N PRO A 4 -41.68 -36.41 5.39
CA PRO A 4 -41.20 -35.04 5.21
C PRO A 4 -39.81 -34.85 5.85
N VAL A 5 -39.41 -35.67 6.79
CA VAL A 5 -38.09 -35.68 7.43
C VAL A 5 -36.92 -35.84 6.42
N LEU A 6 -37.18 -36.48 5.28
CA LEU A 6 -36.16 -36.65 4.23
C LEU A 6 -35.76 -35.35 3.53
N PHE A 7 -36.62 -34.30 3.60
CA PHE A 7 -36.36 -33.00 2.99
C PHE A 7 -35.68 -32.00 3.95
N ILE A 8 -35.53 -32.36 5.24
CA ILE A 8 -34.86 -31.49 6.23
C ILE A 8 -33.39 -31.20 5.84
N PRO A 9 -32.56 -32.22 5.46
CA PRO A 9 -31.18 -31.94 5.05
C PRO A 9 -31.09 -31.09 3.80
N LEU A 10 -32.02 -31.27 2.85
CA LEU A 10 -32.09 -30.44 1.64
C LEU A 10 -32.45 -28.99 1.96
N GLY A 11 -33.40 -28.76 2.85
CA GLY A 11 -33.78 -27.42 3.33
C GLY A 11 -32.62 -26.72 4.04
N LEU A 12 -31.91 -27.44 4.93
CA LEU A 12 -30.73 -26.94 5.61
C LEU A 12 -29.62 -26.55 4.62
N PHE A 13 -29.38 -27.37 3.61
CA PHE A 13 -28.39 -27.10 2.54
C PHE A 13 -28.71 -25.77 1.83
N PHE A 14 -29.96 -25.55 1.42
CA PHE A 14 -30.36 -24.30 0.76
C PHE A 14 -30.21 -23.09 1.65
N VAL A 15 -30.51 -23.19 2.94
CA VAL A 15 -30.31 -22.10 3.90
C VAL A 15 -28.83 -21.74 3.98
N VAL A 16 -27.94 -22.74 4.09
CA VAL A 16 -26.49 -22.50 4.12
C VAL A 16 -25.99 -21.88 2.82
N VAL A 17 -26.46 -22.36 1.66
CA VAL A 17 -26.08 -21.81 0.36
C VAL A 17 -26.51 -20.34 0.23
N VAL A 18 -27.74 -20.00 0.59
CA VAL A 18 -28.24 -18.62 0.57
C VAL A 18 -27.44 -17.71 1.51
N PHE A 19 -27.12 -18.22 2.71
CA PHE A 19 -26.29 -17.49 3.67
C PHE A 19 -24.89 -17.22 3.13
N LEU A 20 -24.23 -18.24 2.55
CA LEU A 20 -22.88 -18.09 1.97
C LEU A 20 -22.89 -17.17 0.75
N LEU A 21 -23.92 -17.25 -0.11
CA LEU A 21 -24.07 -16.34 -1.24
C LEU A 21 -24.27 -14.89 -0.75
N GLY A 22 -25.06 -14.68 0.30
CA GLY A 22 -25.21 -13.36 0.93
C GLY A 22 -23.89 -12.81 1.44
N GLN A 23 -23.09 -13.63 2.12
CA GLN A 23 -21.74 -13.24 2.57
C GLN A 23 -20.81 -12.91 1.40
N LEU A 24 -20.84 -13.72 0.32
CA LEU A 24 -20.05 -13.48 -0.89
C LEU A 24 -20.41 -12.15 -1.55
N LEU A 25 -21.68 -11.82 -1.63
CA LEU A 25 -22.16 -10.56 -2.21
C LEU A 25 -21.79 -9.35 -1.33
N ASN A 26 -21.85 -9.47 -0.03
CA ASN A 26 -21.41 -8.42 0.89
C ASN A 26 -19.90 -8.18 0.82
N ASN A 27 -19.10 -9.25 0.75
CA ASN A 27 -17.65 -9.14 0.58
C ASN A 27 -17.27 -8.51 -0.78
N ALA A 28 -18.06 -8.76 -1.83
CA ALA A 28 -17.86 -8.14 -3.14
C ALA A 28 -18.17 -6.62 -3.16
N GLN A 29 -18.87 -6.10 -2.15
CA GLN A 29 -19.19 -4.67 -2.01
C GLN A 29 -18.15 -3.86 -1.21
N GLY A 30 -17.03 -4.48 -0.82
CA GLY A 30 -15.87 -3.74 -0.30
C GLY A 30 -15.58 -3.87 1.20
N ASP A 31 -16.40 -4.55 1.96
CA ASP A 31 -16.09 -4.95 3.35
C ASP A 31 -15.26 -6.24 3.33
N ASP A 32 -13.98 -6.11 3.04
CA ASP A 32 -13.03 -7.22 3.14
C ASP A 32 -12.58 -7.36 4.60
N PRO A 33 -13.10 -8.37 5.35
CA PRO A 33 -12.74 -8.58 6.76
C PRO A 33 -11.27 -9.00 6.95
N THR A 34 -10.54 -9.26 5.86
CA THR A 34 -9.11 -9.59 5.90
C THR A 34 -8.22 -8.35 5.81
N LYS A 35 -8.78 -7.17 5.52
CA LYS A 35 -8.04 -5.91 5.58
C LYS A 35 -7.79 -5.54 7.03
N LEU A 36 -6.64 -5.94 7.53
CA LEU A 36 -6.12 -5.43 8.80
C LEU A 36 -5.93 -3.91 8.66
N GLU A 37 -6.84 -3.13 9.26
CA GLU A 37 -6.62 -1.70 9.37
C GLU A 37 -5.28 -1.49 10.10
N SER A 38 -4.40 -0.69 9.48
CA SER A 38 -3.13 -0.39 10.11
C SER A 38 -3.39 0.39 11.39
N VAL A 39 -2.93 -0.15 12.51
CA VAL A 39 -2.94 0.54 13.83
C VAL A 39 -2.17 1.87 13.80
N LEU A 40 -1.47 2.15 12.70
CA LEU A 40 -0.68 3.36 12.48
C LEU A 40 -1.46 4.46 11.74
N VAL A 41 -2.66 4.19 11.22
CA VAL A 41 -3.50 5.25 10.65
C VAL A 41 -3.84 6.27 11.74
N GLY A 42 -3.59 7.55 11.43
CA GLY A 42 -3.69 8.66 12.38
C GLY A 42 -2.47 8.85 13.30
N LYS A 43 -1.41 8.05 13.12
CA LYS A 43 -0.15 8.21 13.87
C LYS A 43 0.98 8.70 12.96
N PRO A 44 2.00 9.37 13.52
CA PRO A 44 3.19 9.73 12.76
C PRO A 44 3.92 8.48 12.27
N VAL A 45 4.65 8.63 11.16
CA VAL A 45 5.59 7.60 10.71
C VAL A 45 6.58 7.31 11.83
N PRO A 46 6.87 6.03 12.13
CA PRO A 46 7.87 5.64 13.14
C PRO A 46 9.23 6.31 12.91
N GLU A 47 9.97 6.53 13.98
CA GLU A 47 11.35 7.01 13.88
C GLU A 47 12.23 5.97 13.19
N PHE A 48 13.09 6.42 12.28
CA PHE A 48 14.03 5.56 11.59
C PHE A 48 15.32 6.32 11.23
N ARG A 49 16.33 5.58 10.81
CA ARG A 49 17.52 6.12 10.19
C ARG A 49 17.99 5.16 9.10
N LEU A 50 17.71 5.51 7.85
CA LEU A 50 18.02 4.69 6.68
C LEU A 50 18.89 5.47 5.68
N GLU A 51 19.69 4.72 4.93
CA GLU A 51 20.45 5.27 3.82
C GLU A 51 19.58 5.46 2.57
N ASP A 52 19.98 6.41 1.74
CA ASP A 52 19.54 6.45 0.36
C ASP A 52 19.98 5.19 -0.38
N LEU A 53 19.09 4.68 -1.24
CA LEU A 53 19.36 3.48 -2.04
C LEU A 53 20.53 3.72 -3.01
N THR A 54 20.60 4.91 -3.62
CA THR A 54 21.55 5.26 -4.68
C THR A 54 22.80 5.96 -4.16
N GLU A 55 22.68 6.73 -3.06
CA GLU A 55 23.76 7.50 -2.46
C GLU A 55 24.15 6.91 -1.09
N ALA A 56 25.04 5.91 -1.09
CA ALA A 56 25.50 5.29 0.14
C ALA A 56 26.11 6.33 1.10
N GLY A 57 25.74 6.25 2.38
CA GLY A 57 26.17 7.18 3.42
C GLY A 57 25.28 8.43 3.57
N LYS A 58 24.39 8.72 2.62
CA LYS A 58 23.39 9.76 2.78
C LYS A 58 22.21 9.21 3.59
N LEU A 59 21.99 9.77 4.75
CA LEU A 59 21.02 9.29 5.72
C LEU A 59 19.77 10.16 5.74
N TYR A 60 18.64 9.51 5.92
CA TYR A 60 17.34 10.12 6.12
C TYR A 60 16.69 9.59 7.40
N ASP A 61 15.82 10.39 7.97
CA ASP A 61 14.96 10.07 9.10
C ASP A 61 13.49 10.41 8.77
N GLN A 62 12.61 10.30 9.75
CA GLN A 62 11.16 10.53 9.59
C GLN A 62 10.81 11.96 9.15
N ASP A 63 11.71 12.93 9.28
CA ASP A 63 11.44 14.32 8.89
C ASP A 63 11.32 14.49 7.37
N ILE A 64 11.82 13.53 6.58
CA ILE A 64 11.64 13.50 5.12
C ILE A 64 10.14 13.45 4.71
N PHE A 65 9.26 13.01 5.60
CA PHE A 65 7.82 12.91 5.36
C PHE A 65 7.05 14.18 5.71
N LYS A 66 7.74 15.26 6.14
CA LYS A 66 7.11 16.52 6.53
C LYS A 66 7.14 17.55 5.39
N GLY A 67 6.25 18.56 5.49
CA GLY A 67 6.20 19.72 4.61
C GLY A 67 5.19 19.64 3.48
N GLN A 68 4.90 18.45 2.97
CA GLN A 68 3.87 18.24 1.93
C GLN A 68 3.34 16.82 1.97
N PRO A 69 2.07 16.61 1.54
CA PRO A 69 1.54 15.27 1.37
C PRO A 69 2.32 14.46 0.34
N LEU A 70 2.50 13.17 0.60
CA LEU A 70 3.23 12.27 -0.27
C LEU A 70 2.77 10.82 -0.13
N LEU A 71 3.23 9.98 -1.04
CA LEU A 71 3.11 8.53 -0.97
C LEU A 71 4.42 7.93 -0.47
N LEU A 72 4.35 6.96 0.44
CA LEU A 72 5.44 6.03 0.74
C LEU A 72 5.07 4.69 0.12
N ASN A 73 5.79 4.30 -0.93
CA ASN A 73 5.58 3.04 -1.63
C ASN A 73 6.65 2.03 -1.23
N VAL A 74 6.23 0.90 -0.68
CA VAL A 74 7.08 -0.23 -0.31
C VAL A 74 7.21 -1.17 -1.49
N TRP A 75 8.44 -1.40 -1.94
CA TRP A 75 8.72 -2.15 -3.14
C TRP A 75 9.99 -3.01 -3.02
N ALA A 76 10.14 -3.99 -3.91
CA ALA A 76 11.33 -4.81 -4.00
C ALA A 76 11.49 -5.44 -5.39
N THR A 77 12.72 -5.79 -5.77
CA THR A 77 13.01 -6.45 -7.05
C THR A 77 12.48 -7.88 -7.14
N TRP A 78 12.30 -8.55 -6.01
CA TRP A 78 11.72 -9.89 -5.94
C TRP A 78 10.20 -9.93 -6.02
N CYS A 79 9.53 -8.77 -6.13
CA CYS A 79 8.08 -8.62 -6.07
C CYS A 79 7.48 -8.47 -7.50
N PRO A 80 6.82 -9.48 -8.07
CA PRO A 80 6.23 -9.39 -9.42
C PRO A 80 5.14 -8.32 -9.53
N THR A 81 4.34 -8.12 -8.47
CA THR A 81 3.27 -7.13 -8.45
C THR A 81 3.83 -5.71 -8.41
N CYS A 82 5.00 -5.49 -7.77
CA CYS A 82 5.70 -4.21 -7.82
C CYS A 82 6.15 -3.86 -9.25
N TYR A 83 6.52 -4.86 -10.04
CA TYR A 83 6.82 -4.67 -11.46
C TYR A 83 5.59 -4.19 -12.24
N ALA A 84 4.42 -4.76 -11.96
CA ALA A 84 3.18 -4.39 -12.64
C ALA A 84 2.74 -2.94 -12.34
N GLU A 85 2.89 -2.47 -11.08
CA GLU A 85 2.50 -1.11 -10.69
C GLU A 85 3.50 -0.03 -11.13
N HIS A 86 4.76 -0.40 -11.40
CA HIS A 86 5.86 0.55 -11.56
C HIS A 86 5.65 1.56 -12.68
N THR A 87 5.09 1.12 -13.81
CA THR A 87 4.75 2.01 -14.93
C THR A 87 3.77 3.09 -14.50
N TYR A 88 2.74 2.70 -13.74
CA TYR A 88 1.73 3.64 -13.26
C TYR A 88 2.30 4.61 -12.20
N LEU A 89 3.20 4.15 -11.34
CA LEU A 89 3.91 5.05 -10.42
C LEU A 89 4.77 6.08 -11.15
N ASN A 90 5.44 5.70 -12.26
CA ASN A 90 6.15 6.66 -13.11
C ASN A 90 5.20 7.71 -13.72
N GLU A 91 4.01 7.32 -14.15
CA GLU A 91 2.99 8.25 -14.66
C GLU A 91 2.50 9.20 -13.55
N LEU A 92 2.23 8.70 -12.35
CA LEU A 92 1.84 9.53 -11.21
C LEU A 92 2.93 10.54 -10.85
N ALA A 93 4.18 10.11 -10.80
CA ALA A 93 5.32 10.99 -10.52
C ALA A 93 5.48 12.06 -11.60
N ALA A 94 5.34 11.72 -12.88
CA ALA A 94 5.35 12.67 -13.99
C ALA A 94 4.21 13.70 -13.91
N ASN A 95 3.08 13.32 -13.34
CA ASN A 95 1.94 14.20 -13.06
C ASN A 95 2.06 14.98 -11.75
N GLY A 96 3.22 14.94 -11.09
CA GLY A 96 3.53 15.75 -9.92
C GLY A 96 3.19 15.14 -8.57
N VAL A 97 2.72 13.88 -8.54
CA VAL A 97 2.53 13.16 -7.28
C VAL A 97 3.89 12.89 -6.64
N LYS A 98 4.04 13.25 -5.37
CA LYS A 98 5.28 13.05 -4.62
C LYS A 98 5.32 11.64 -4.06
N ILE A 99 6.36 10.88 -4.42
CA ILE A 99 6.51 9.49 -4.01
C ILE A 99 7.89 9.29 -3.40
N ILE A 100 7.95 8.69 -2.22
CA ILE A 100 9.18 8.15 -1.60
C ILE A 100 9.10 6.63 -1.70
N GLY A 101 10.18 5.99 -2.16
CA GLY A 101 10.31 4.55 -2.19
C GLY A 101 10.91 4.00 -0.91
N LEU A 102 10.39 2.87 -0.41
CA LEU A 102 11.02 2.05 0.62
C LEU A 102 11.39 0.72 -0.02
N ASN A 103 12.68 0.55 -0.34
CA ASN A 103 13.19 -0.70 -0.90
C ASN A 103 13.35 -1.72 0.23
N TYR A 104 12.46 -2.69 0.29
CA TYR A 104 12.21 -3.57 1.41
C TYR A 104 12.84 -4.95 1.23
N LYS A 105 13.75 -5.32 2.15
CA LYS A 105 14.40 -6.65 2.18
C LYS A 105 14.97 -7.07 0.82
N ASP A 106 15.75 -6.21 0.21
CA ASP A 106 16.20 -6.39 -1.17
C ASP A 106 17.74 -6.28 -1.27
N ASP A 107 18.26 -6.60 -2.44
CA ASP A 107 19.66 -6.38 -2.80
C ASP A 107 19.82 -4.98 -3.41
N ARG A 108 20.71 -4.15 -2.82
CA ARG A 108 20.93 -2.77 -3.24
C ARG A 108 21.32 -2.64 -4.72
N VAL A 109 22.20 -3.51 -5.20
CA VAL A 109 22.70 -3.45 -6.58
C VAL A 109 21.61 -3.79 -7.58
N LYS A 110 20.82 -4.83 -7.27
CA LYS A 110 19.65 -5.20 -8.08
C LYS A 110 18.61 -4.08 -8.11
N ALA A 111 18.31 -3.49 -6.95
CA ALA A 111 17.35 -2.41 -6.82
C ALA A 111 17.75 -1.18 -7.63
N ILE A 112 19.01 -0.76 -7.58
CA ILE A 112 19.53 0.34 -8.41
C ILE A 112 19.42 -0.01 -9.89
N GLY A 113 19.84 -1.22 -10.29
CA GLY A 113 19.74 -1.68 -11.66
C GLY A 113 18.30 -1.66 -12.18
N TRP A 114 17.37 -2.06 -11.35
CA TRP A 114 15.94 -2.08 -11.65
C TRP A 114 15.36 -0.68 -11.91
N LEU A 115 15.67 0.30 -11.05
CA LEU A 115 15.26 1.69 -11.24
C LEU A 115 15.89 2.32 -12.49
N ASN A 116 17.15 2.00 -12.79
CA ASN A 116 17.81 2.49 -14.01
C ASN A 116 17.17 1.93 -15.29
N GLN A 117 16.66 0.71 -15.24
CA GLN A 117 16.05 0.04 -16.40
C GLN A 117 14.59 0.46 -16.61
N LEU A 118 13.82 0.62 -15.54
CA LEU A 118 12.36 0.81 -15.60
C LEU A 118 11.91 2.25 -15.34
N GLY A 119 12.85 3.16 -15.05
CA GLY A 119 12.57 4.51 -14.60
C GLY A 119 12.50 4.61 -13.06
N ASN A 120 12.61 5.82 -12.56
CA ASN A 120 12.61 6.09 -11.11
C ASN A 120 11.49 7.09 -10.75
N PRO A 121 10.36 6.62 -10.20
CA PRO A 121 9.25 7.48 -9.79
C PRO A 121 9.49 8.18 -8.45
N TYR A 122 10.56 7.82 -7.74
CA TYR A 122 10.78 8.24 -6.36
C TYR A 122 11.63 9.51 -6.27
N LEU A 123 11.21 10.46 -5.43
CA LEU A 123 12.03 11.60 -5.04
C LEU A 123 13.28 11.17 -4.27
N VAL A 124 13.10 10.18 -3.40
CA VAL A 124 14.13 9.49 -2.62
C VAL A 124 13.73 8.03 -2.53
N SER A 125 14.69 7.13 -2.60
CA SER A 125 14.48 5.71 -2.31
C SER A 125 15.26 5.34 -1.07
N LEU A 126 14.56 5.00 0.02
CA LEU A 126 15.14 4.55 1.29
C LEU A 126 15.51 3.07 1.18
N PHE A 127 16.71 2.69 1.62
CA PHE A 127 17.16 1.31 1.60
C PHE A 127 16.90 0.64 2.95
N ASP A 128 15.86 -0.16 3.04
CA ASP A 128 15.47 -0.96 4.20
C ASP A 128 15.86 -2.44 4.00
N GLY A 129 17.15 -2.69 3.80
CA GLY A 129 17.68 -4.01 3.48
C GLY A 129 17.41 -5.06 4.56
N ASN A 130 17.31 -4.68 5.83
CA ASN A 130 16.96 -5.57 6.96
C ASN A 130 15.44 -5.61 7.23
N GLY A 131 14.66 -4.71 6.63
CA GLY A 131 13.20 -4.66 6.74
C GLY A 131 12.67 -4.13 8.07
N MET A 132 13.47 -3.38 8.83
CA MET A 132 13.07 -2.91 10.15
C MET A 132 12.00 -1.81 10.07
N LEU A 133 12.18 -0.82 9.19
CA LEU A 133 11.14 0.21 9.01
C LEU A 133 9.84 -0.41 8.47
N GLY A 134 9.96 -1.33 7.51
CA GLY A 134 8.78 -2.07 7.02
C GLY A 134 8.07 -2.82 8.15
N LEU A 135 8.79 -3.45 9.07
CA LEU A 135 8.24 -4.11 10.24
C LEU A 135 7.51 -3.12 11.17
N ASP A 136 8.13 -1.97 11.47
CA ASP A 136 7.56 -0.93 12.32
C ASP A 136 6.30 -0.30 11.69
N LEU A 137 6.25 -0.22 10.36
CA LEU A 137 5.07 0.18 9.58
C LEU A 137 3.99 -0.92 9.52
N GLY A 138 4.28 -2.11 10.01
CA GLY A 138 3.38 -3.26 9.95
C GLY A 138 3.26 -3.84 8.54
N VAL A 139 4.25 -3.61 7.66
CA VAL A 139 4.32 -4.20 6.32
C VAL A 139 4.49 -5.71 6.43
N TYR A 140 3.62 -6.45 5.75
CA TYR A 140 3.72 -7.91 5.69
C TYR A 140 4.03 -8.44 4.28
N GLY A 141 4.08 -7.54 3.29
CA GLY A 141 4.43 -7.86 1.91
C GLY A 141 4.71 -6.62 1.09
N ALA A 142 5.06 -6.81 -0.19
CA ALA A 142 5.17 -5.75 -1.18
C ALA A 142 4.28 -6.11 -2.38
N PRO A 143 3.64 -5.14 -3.06
CA PRO A 143 3.71 -3.72 -2.73
C PRO A 143 2.68 -3.29 -1.67
N GLU A 144 3.02 -2.26 -0.93
CA GLU A 144 2.12 -1.52 -0.06
C GLU A 144 2.38 -0.02 -0.21
N THR A 145 1.34 0.80 -0.14
CA THR A 145 1.48 2.25 -0.28
C THR A 145 0.77 2.97 0.86
N PHE A 146 1.50 3.86 1.52
CA PHE A 146 0.98 4.71 2.59
C PHE A 146 0.77 6.12 2.06
N LEU A 147 -0.39 6.73 2.34
CA LEU A 147 -0.63 8.15 2.17
C LEU A 147 -0.23 8.87 3.46
N ILE A 148 0.71 9.79 3.35
CA ILE A 148 1.28 10.53 4.48
C ILE A 148 1.00 12.02 4.26
N ASP A 149 0.45 12.70 5.28
CA ASP A 149 0.13 14.13 5.20
C ASP A 149 1.37 15.02 5.45
N ALA A 150 1.19 16.33 5.31
CA ALA A 150 2.26 17.33 5.48
C ALA A 150 2.89 17.37 6.88
N ASN A 151 2.28 16.74 7.87
CA ASN A 151 2.79 16.63 9.24
C ASN A 151 3.55 15.31 9.48
N GLY A 152 3.65 14.43 8.46
CA GLY A 152 4.25 13.12 8.59
C GLY A 152 3.32 12.08 9.22
N VAL A 153 1.99 12.32 9.20
CA VAL A 153 0.99 11.41 9.77
C VAL A 153 0.45 10.48 8.68
N ILE A 154 0.40 9.20 8.96
CA ILE A 154 -0.18 8.19 8.07
C ILE A 154 -1.70 8.36 8.04
N ARG A 155 -2.26 8.66 6.87
CA ARG A 155 -3.70 8.87 6.68
C ARG A 155 -4.40 7.65 6.10
N TYR A 156 -3.67 6.84 5.36
CA TYR A 156 -4.21 5.62 4.76
C TYR A 156 -3.09 4.63 4.41
N ARG A 157 -3.42 3.33 4.42
CA ARG A 157 -2.58 2.24 3.93
C ARG A 157 -3.33 1.47 2.84
N HIS A 158 -2.71 1.35 1.70
CA HIS A 158 -3.16 0.51 0.59
C HIS A 158 -2.27 -0.73 0.52
N VAL A 159 -2.87 -1.89 0.49
CA VAL A 159 -2.19 -3.18 0.31
C VAL A 159 -2.45 -3.66 -1.11
N GLY A 160 -1.40 -4.01 -1.83
CA GLY A 160 -1.44 -4.37 -3.24
C GLY A 160 -0.98 -3.23 -4.15
N ASP A 161 -1.06 -3.46 -5.46
CA ASP A 161 -0.59 -2.54 -6.49
C ASP A 161 -1.40 -1.24 -6.55
N VAL A 162 -0.71 -0.16 -6.84
CA VAL A 162 -1.34 1.11 -7.25
C VAL A 162 -1.56 1.06 -8.75
N ASN A 163 -2.82 1.19 -9.15
CA ASN A 163 -3.22 1.20 -10.56
C ASN A 163 -4.25 2.30 -10.82
N GLU A 164 -4.56 2.55 -12.10
CA GLU A 164 -5.48 3.61 -12.50
C GLU A 164 -6.81 3.55 -11.75
N ARG A 165 -7.39 2.36 -11.61
CA ARG A 165 -8.69 2.16 -10.98
C ARG A 165 -8.68 2.59 -9.51
N ASN A 166 -7.78 1.99 -8.69
CA ASN A 166 -7.76 2.29 -7.26
C ASN A 166 -7.25 3.71 -6.96
N TRP A 167 -6.44 4.27 -7.88
CA TRP A 167 -6.06 5.67 -7.81
C TRP A 167 -7.26 6.59 -8.01
N GLN A 168 -8.01 6.41 -9.10
CA GLN A 168 -9.18 7.23 -9.39
C GLN A 168 -10.28 7.06 -8.35
N ASP A 169 -10.54 5.83 -7.91
CA ASP A 169 -11.64 5.54 -7.00
C ASP A 169 -11.35 5.98 -5.56
N LYS A 170 -10.09 5.98 -5.11
CA LYS A 170 -9.78 6.15 -3.68
C LYS A 170 -8.52 6.94 -3.38
N LEU A 171 -7.35 6.52 -3.87
CA LEU A 171 -6.06 7.07 -3.43
C LEU A 171 -5.90 8.52 -3.88
N GLY A 172 -6.23 8.83 -5.14
CA GLY A 172 -6.14 10.16 -5.72
C GLY A 172 -7.02 11.19 -5.00
N PRO A 173 -8.34 10.94 -4.82
CA PRO A 173 -9.19 11.83 -4.04
C PRO A 173 -8.69 12.08 -2.61
N MET A 174 -8.13 11.06 -1.94
CA MET A 174 -7.54 11.24 -0.60
C MET A 174 -6.26 12.09 -0.66
N TYR A 175 -5.41 11.87 -1.65
CA TYR A 175 -4.19 12.64 -1.85
C TYR A 175 -4.51 14.11 -2.12
N GLU A 176 -5.44 14.42 -3.03
CA GLU A 176 -5.89 15.78 -3.33
C GLU A 176 -6.50 16.49 -2.12
N LYS A 177 -7.26 15.77 -1.31
CA LYS A 177 -7.78 16.30 -0.04
C LYS A 177 -6.65 16.70 0.90
N MET A 178 -5.62 15.86 1.06
CA MET A 178 -4.46 16.19 1.89
C MET A 178 -3.68 17.40 1.34
N LEU A 179 -3.57 17.53 -0.01
CA LEU A 179 -2.96 18.70 -0.64
C LEU A 179 -3.75 20.00 -0.35
N ALA A 180 -5.08 19.92 -0.34
CA ALA A 180 -5.92 21.08 0.01
C ALA A 180 -5.77 21.46 1.50
N GLU A 181 -5.74 20.46 2.40
CA GLU A 181 -5.53 20.65 3.84
C GLU A 181 -4.15 21.30 4.15
N ALA A 182 -3.12 20.97 3.38
CA ALA A 182 -1.77 21.51 3.58
C ALA A 182 -1.59 22.96 3.11
N LYS A 183 -2.52 23.50 2.32
CA LYS A 183 -2.47 24.89 1.78
C LYS A 183 -3.25 25.89 2.63
N GLY A 184 -4.07 25.44 3.55
CA GLY A 184 -4.93 26.26 4.42
C GLY A 184 -4.35 26.41 5.78
#